data_162cda42430edc19e93ec9361ac6be7a
#
_entry.id   162cda42430edc19e93ec9361ac6be7a
#
_cell.length_a   1.000
_cell.length_b   1.000
_cell.length_c   1.000
_cell.angle_alpha   90.00
_cell.angle_beta   90.00
_cell.angle_gamma   90.00
#
_symmetry.space_group_name_H-M   'P 1'
#
loop_
_entity.id
_entity.type
_entity.pdbx_description
1 polymer ?
#
loop_
_entity_poly.entity_id
_entity_poly.type
_entity_poly.pdbx_seq_one_letter_code
_entity_poly.pdbx_strand_id
1 'polypeptide(L)'
;MGASTPGRIPSADMKKLSARELALLGLLGAMLFAAKLAMAQLPNIEPVSLLVMLLAVCYGWRGLYAVYIYVFLECAVWGLGLWSIAYLYVWLILFCLARLLRRMESPLGWATLSGCFGLLFGGLCALVYWAAGGWAAAISWWVAGIPMDLIHGMGNFAVALILFKPLRRWLTRLNQRYGVFPS
;
A
#
# COMPACT_ATOMS: atom_id res chain seq x y z
N MET A 1 31.79 41.41 21.99
CA MET A 1 31.82 40.45 20.90
C MET A 1 31.22 39.14 21.41
N GLY A 2 29.93 38.95 21.23
CA GLY A 2 29.21 37.73 21.64
C GLY A 2 29.10 36.77 20.45
N ALA A 3 29.73 35.62 20.55
CA ALA A 3 29.64 34.55 19.54
C ALA A 3 28.26 33.91 19.62
N SER A 4 27.45 34.10 18.60
CA SER A 4 26.18 33.41 18.41
C SER A 4 26.43 31.93 18.09
N THR A 5 26.02 31.05 18.98
CA THR A 5 26.01 29.59 18.79
C THR A 5 25.10 29.23 17.62
N PRO A 6 25.56 28.46 16.62
CA PRO A 6 24.69 28.04 15.51
C PRO A 6 23.56 27.15 16.03
N GLY A 7 22.33 27.50 15.65
CA GLY A 7 21.13 26.82 16.06
C GLY A 7 21.19 25.32 15.71
N ARG A 8 21.04 24.48 16.72
CA ARG A 8 20.90 23.02 16.61
C ARG A 8 19.66 22.74 15.77
N ILE A 9 19.84 22.19 14.58
CA ILE A 9 18.74 21.64 13.79
C ILE A 9 18.05 20.60 14.67
N PRO A 10 16.72 20.69 14.91
CA PRO A 10 16.04 19.67 15.68
C PRO A 10 16.18 18.33 14.93
N SER A 11 16.91 17.38 15.51
CA SER A 11 16.87 16.00 15.06
C SER A 11 15.41 15.59 15.08
N ALA A 12 14.87 15.19 13.93
CA ALA A 12 13.56 14.54 13.85
C ALA A 12 13.66 13.25 14.67
N ASP A 13 13.28 13.37 15.94
CA ASP A 13 13.26 12.27 16.88
C ASP A 13 12.22 11.26 16.38
N MET A 14 12.68 10.25 15.63
CA MET A 14 11.85 9.14 15.19
C MET A 14 11.50 8.34 16.44
N LYS A 15 10.43 8.77 17.12
CA LYS A 15 9.90 8.10 18.30
C LYS A 15 9.84 6.60 18.02
N LYS A 16 10.60 5.81 18.78
CA LYS A 16 10.62 4.36 18.68
C LYS A 16 9.20 3.81 18.77
N LEU A 17 8.89 2.81 17.95
CA LEU A 17 7.59 2.14 18.00
C LEU A 17 7.43 1.47 19.38
N SER A 18 6.31 1.67 20.01
CA SER A 18 5.93 0.93 21.22
C SER A 18 5.59 -0.54 20.86
N ALA A 19 5.68 -1.44 21.83
CA ALA A 19 5.30 -2.84 21.65
C ALA A 19 3.83 -2.97 21.17
N ARG A 20 2.95 -2.09 21.64
CA ARG A 20 1.54 -2.04 21.23
C ARG A 20 1.38 -1.62 19.76
N GLU A 21 2.12 -0.60 19.31
CA GLU A 21 2.12 -0.18 17.90
C GLU A 21 2.66 -1.30 17.01
N LEU A 22 3.75 -1.95 17.43
CA LEU A 22 4.34 -3.05 16.68
C LEU A 22 3.38 -4.23 16.54
N ALA A 23 2.71 -4.62 17.63
CA ALA A 23 1.70 -5.69 17.61
C ALA A 23 0.52 -5.35 16.69
N LEU A 24 0.03 -4.11 16.71
CA LEU A 24 -1.05 -3.67 15.84
C LEU A 24 -0.63 -3.65 14.36
N LEU A 25 0.57 -3.16 14.05
CA LEU A 25 1.09 -3.17 12.68
C LEU A 25 1.28 -4.60 12.16
N GLY A 26 1.72 -5.52 13.02
CA GLY A 26 1.80 -6.95 12.72
C GLY A 26 0.43 -7.53 12.39
N LEU A 27 -0.58 -7.23 13.22
CA LEU A 27 -1.96 -7.67 13.00
C LEU A 27 -2.53 -7.09 11.70
N LEU A 28 -2.31 -5.81 11.42
CA LEU A 28 -2.77 -5.17 10.18
C LEU A 28 -2.12 -5.78 8.94
N GLY A 29 -0.81 -6.09 8.98
CA GLY A 29 -0.12 -6.79 7.89
C GLY A 29 -0.68 -8.21 7.68
N ALA A 30 -0.91 -8.95 8.75
CA ALA A 30 -1.55 -10.27 8.68
C ALA A 30 -2.99 -10.19 8.15
N MET A 31 -3.75 -9.14 8.51
CA MET A 31 -5.10 -8.90 7.97
C MET A 31 -5.09 -8.61 6.47
N LEU A 32 -4.10 -7.86 5.95
CA LEU A 32 -3.93 -7.65 4.52
C LEU A 32 -3.77 -8.99 3.79
N PHE A 33 -2.87 -9.83 4.30
CA PHE A 33 -2.62 -11.15 3.73
C PHE A 33 -3.87 -12.05 3.80
N ALA A 34 -4.54 -12.11 4.95
CA ALA A 34 -5.76 -12.88 5.13
C ALA A 34 -6.90 -12.40 4.22
N ALA A 35 -7.06 -11.08 4.05
CA ALA A 35 -8.07 -10.50 3.18
C ALA A 35 -7.82 -10.86 1.70
N LYS A 36 -6.56 -10.82 1.25
CA LYS A 36 -6.19 -11.29 -0.09
C LYS A 36 -6.50 -12.78 -0.26
N LEU A 37 -6.09 -13.61 0.72
CA LEU A 37 -6.31 -15.05 0.68
C LEU A 37 -7.80 -15.39 0.65
N ALA A 38 -8.63 -14.70 1.42
CA ALA A 38 -10.08 -14.89 1.44
C ALA A 38 -10.75 -14.58 0.09
N MET A 39 -10.15 -13.69 -0.71
CA MET A 39 -10.65 -13.34 -2.05
C MET A 39 -9.88 -14.01 -3.19
N ALA A 40 -9.01 -14.97 -2.89
CA ALA A 40 -8.18 -15.66 -3.90
C ALA A 40 -8.99 -16.40 -5.01
N GLN A 41 -10.26 -16.71 -4.76
CA GLN A 41 -11.18 -17.28 -5.74
C GLN A 41 -11.69 -16.25 -6.77
N LEU A 42 -11.53 -14.97 -6.51
CA LEU A 42 -11.93 -13.88 -7.40
C LEU A 42 -10.69 -13.36 -8.12
N PRO A 43 -10.47 -13.69 -9.40
CA PRO A 43 -9.25 -13.29 -10.09
C PRO A 43 -9.11 -11.78 -10.13
N ASN A 44 -8.00 -11.28 -9.58
CA ASN A 44 -7.62 -9.85 -9.52
C ASN A 44 -8.65 -8.90 -8.89
N ILE A 45 -9.63 -9.40 -8.14
CA ILE A 45 -10.50 -8.58 -7.29
C ILE A 45 -10.01 -8.78 -5.86
N GLU A 46 -9.19 -7.84 -5.39
CA GLU A 46 -8.57 -7.97 -4.06
C GLU A 46 -8.60 -6.65 -3.30
N PRO A 47 -8.73 -6.70 -1.96
CA PRO A 47 -8.84 -5.51 -1.14
C PRO A 47 -7.49 -4.85 -0.84
N VAL A 48 -6.36 -5.40 -1.32
CA VAL A 48 -5.01 -4.96 -0.92
C VAL A 48 -4.77 -3.50 -1.27
N SER A 49 -5.10 -3.08 -2.49
CA SER A 49 -4.94 -1.67 -2.91
C SER A 49 -5.71 -0.72 -2.00
N LEU A 50 -6.97 -1.05 -1.68
CA LEU A 50 -7.80 -0.29 -0.74
C LEU A 50 -7.14 -0.21 0.65
N LEU A 51 -6.68 -1.34 1.18
CA LEU A 51 -6.11 -1.42 2.52
C LEU A 51 -4.76 -0.69 2.61
N VAL A 52 -3.90 -0.79 1.59
CA VAL A 52 -2.65 -0.02 1.50
C VAL A 52 -2.92 1.49 1.53
N MET A 53 -3.90 1.97 0.76
CA MET A 53 -4.29 3.38 0.78
C MET A 53 -4.83 3.81 2.16
N LEU A 54 -5.65 2.98 2.80
CA LEU A 54 -6.17 3.25 4.15
C LEU A 54 -5.05 3.29 5.19
N LEU A 55 -4.09 2.37 5.15
CA LEU A 55 -2.93 2.39 6.03
C LEU A 55 -2.11 3.67 5.85
N ALA A 56 -1.89 4.09 4.61
CA ALA A 56 -1.18 5.32 4.29
C ALA A 56 -1.88 6.56 4.87
N VAL A 57 -3.20 6.64 4.74
CA VAL A 57 -3.98 7.82 5.16
C VAL A 57 -4.21 7.84 6.67
N CYS A 58 -4.55 6.69 7.29
CA CYS A 58 -4.95 6.63 8.71
C CYS A 58 -3.75 6.53 9.66
N TYR A 59 -2.66 5.85 9.27
CA TYR A 59 -1.52 5.58 10.16
C TYR A 59 -0.22 6.25 9.72
N GLY A 60 -0.24 7.04 8.66
CA GLY A 60 0.93 7.75 8.18
C GLY A 60 2.04 6.79 7.75
N TRP A 61 3.30 7.24 7.84
CA TRP A 61 4.44 6.42 7.45
C TRP A 61 4.58 5.11 8.25
N ARG A 62 4.00 5.06 9.45
CA ARG A 62 3.97 3.83 10.26
C ARG A 62 3.16 2.71 9.60
N GLY A 63 2.12 3.06 8.83
CA GLY A 63 1.36 2.08 8.05
C GLY A 63 2.19 1.28 7.05
N LEU A 64 3.35 1.80 6.63
CA LEU A 64 4.24 1.11 5.71
C LEU A 64 4.84 -0.18 6.31
N TYR A 65 5.01 -0.24 7.62
CA TYR A 65 5.45 -1.49 8.29
C TYR A 65 4.43 -2.62 8.06
N ALA A 66 3.13 -2.33 8.18
CA ALA A 66 2.09 -3.33 7.92
C ALA A 66 2.09 -3.79 6.44
N VAL A 67 2.35 -2.88 5.50
CA VAL A 67 2.47 -3.23 4.08
C VAL A 67 3.65 -4.18 3.85
N TYR A 68 4.82 -3.92 4.45
CA TYR A 68 5.98 -4.82 4.26
C TYR A 68 5.87 -6.12 5.05
N ILE A 69 5.14 -6.14 6.16
CA ILE A 69 4.78 -7.41 6.84
C ILE A 69 3.90 -8.25 5.90
N TYR A 70 2.92 -7.64 5.22
CA TYR A 70 2.13 -8.31 4.21
C TYR A 70 3.00 -8.87 3.08
N VAL A 71 3.92 -8.06 2.50
CA VAL A 71 4.84 -8.52 1.45
C VAL A 71 5.71 -9.68 1.93
N PHE A 72 6.19 -9.62 3.16
CA PHE A 72 6.95 -10.71 3.78
C PHE A 72 6.13 -12.00 3.88
N LEU A 73 4.87 -11.92 4.31
CA LEU A 73 3.97 -13.07 4.41
C LEU A 73 3.68 -13.68 3.03
N GLU A 74 3.49 -12.85 2.00
CA GLU A 74 3.36 -13.31 0.61
C GLU A 74 4.59 -14.11 0.19
N CYS A 75 5.79 -13.58 0.43
CA CYS A 75 7.04 -14.26 0.10
C CYS A 75 7.22 -15.56 0.90
N ALA A 76 6.83 -15.58 2.17
CA ALA A 76 6.95 -16.75 3.04
C ALA A 76 6.02 -17.90 2.61
N VAL A 77 4.83 -17.59 2.10
CA VAL A 77 3.82 -18.58 1.69
C VAL A 77 4.00 -19.02 0.24
N TRP A 78 4.26 -18.09 -0.67
CA TRP A 78 4.30 -18.37 -2.11
C TRP A 78 5.72 -18.50 -2.68
N GLY A 79 6.75 -18.30 -1.84
CA GLY A 79 8.14 -18.31 -2.26
C GLY A 79 8.60 -17.01 -2.91
N LEU A 80 9.88 -16.98 -3.28
CA LEU A 80 10.50 -15.83 -3.94
C LEU A 80 10.49 -15.99 -5.45
N GLY A 81 10.24 -14.89 -6.16
CA GLY A 81 10.26 -14.83 -7.61
C GLY A 81 10.39 -13.38 -8.09
N LEU A 82 10.34 -13.15 -9.41
CA LEU A 82 10.39 -11.80 -9.97
C LEU A 82 9.24 -10.92 -9.45
N TRP A 83 8.08 -11.50 -9.19
CA TRP A 83 6.93 -10.82 -8.62
C TRP A 83 7.21 -10.24 -7.22
N SER A 84 8.01 -10.93 -6.39
CA SER A 84 8.33 -10.45 -5.04
C SER A 84 9.21 -9.19 -5.07
N ILE A 85 10.10 -9.08 -6.06
CA ILE A 85 10.87 -7.85 -6.30
C ILE A 85 9.92 -6.69 -6.69
N ALA A 86 8.94 -6.95 -7.57
CA ALA A 86 7.94 -5.96 -7.93
C ALA A 86 7.15 -5.48 -6.70
N TYR A 87 6.75 -6.36 -5.79
CA TYR A 87 5.99 -6.04 -4.58
C TYR A 87 6.72 -5.09 -3.62
N LEU A 88 8.06 -5.05 -3.65
CA LEU A 88 8.82 -4.12 -2.84
C LEU A 88 8.58 -2.65 -3.21
N TYR A 89 8.31 -2.37 -4.48
CA TYR A 89 8.12 -0.98 -4.93
C TYR A 89 6.69 -0.65 -5.38
N VAL A 90 5.92 -1.58 -5.94
CA VAL A 90 4.57 -1.24 -6.42
C VAL A 90 3.67 -0.81 -5.28
N TRP A 91 3.71 -1.50 -4.14
CA TRP A 91 2.95 -1.10 -2.95
C TRP A 91 3.47 0.19 -2.32
N LEU A 92 4.77 0.44 -2.38
CA LEU A 92 5.37 1.71 -1.95
C LEU A 92 4.87 2.87 -2.81
N ILE A 93 4.80 2.70 -4.13
CA ILE A 93 4.26 3.72 -5.05
C ILE A 93 2.83 4.08 -4.67
N LEU A 94 1.94 3.08 -4.53
CA LEU A 94 0.55 3.32 -4.13
C LEU A 94 0.47 3.99 -2.76
N PHE A 95 1.27 3.53 -1.80
CA PHE A 95 1.32 4.10 -0.47
C PHE A 95 1.74 5.58 -0.51
N CYS A 96 2.78 5.93 -1.25
CA CYS A 96 3.25 7.31 -1.40
C CYS A 96 2.20 8.19 -2.09
N LEU A 97 1.53 7.71 -3.15
CA LEU A 97 0.45 8.43 -3.81
C LEU A 97 -0.71 8.70 -2.85
N ALA A 98 -1.11 7.69 -2.07
CA ALA A 98 -2.16 7.86 -1.07
C ALA A 98 -1.74 8.84 0.05
N ARG A 99 -0.46 8.84 0.45
CA ARG A 99 0.08 9.83 1.41
C ARG A 99 0.06 11.24 0.86
N LEU A 100 0.43 11.42 -0.39
CA LEU A 100 0.39 12.72 -1.07
C LEU A 100 -1.04 13.26 -1.11
N LEU A 101 -2.00 12.40 -1.44
CA LEU A 101 -3.42 12.72 -1.58
C LEU A 101 -4.22 12.59 -0.28
N ARG A 102 -3.59 12.48 0.89
CA ARG A 102 -4.26 12.22 2.18
C ARG A 102 -5.35 13.22 2.56
N ARG A 103 -5.31 14.43 2.03
CA ARG A 103 -6.31 15.49 2.23
C ARG A 103 -7.53 15.35 1.31
N MET A 104 -7.49 14.44 0.35
CA MET A 104 -8.60 14.22 -0.57
C MET A 104 -9.82 13.65 0.16
N GLU A 105 -10.97 14.30 -0.02
CA GLU A 105 -12.24 13.92 0.61
C GLU A 105 -13.16 13.13 -0.36
N SER A 106 -12.92 13.24 -1.66
CA SER A 106 -13.75 12.65 -2.70
C SER A 106 -13.66 11.12 -2.73
N PRO A 107 -14.75 10.37 -2.52
CA PRO A 107 -14.76 8.92 -2.72
C PRO A 107 -14.42 8.52 -4.16
N LEU A 108 -14.89 9.30 -5.13
CA LEU A 108 -14.57 9.07 -6.54
C LEU A 108 -13.07 9.27 -6.82
N GLY A 109 -12.44 10.26 -6.20
CA GLY A 109 -10.99 10.45 -6.32
C GLY A 109 -10.21 9.25 -5.82
N TRP A 110 -10.58 8.67 -4.68
CA TRP A 110 -9.96 7.45 -4.14
C TRP A 110 -10.22 6.24 -5.03
N ALA A 111 -11.43 6.11 -5.55
CA ALA A 111 -11.77 5.05 -6.50
C ALA A 111 -10.94 5.17 -7.80
N THR A 112 -10.80 6.38 -8.32
CA THR A 112 -9.97 6.64 -9.52
C THR A 112 -8.51 6.31 -9.27
N LEU A 113 -7.94 6.73 -8.13
CA LEU A 113 -6.56 6.37 -7.78
C LEU A 113 -6.37 4.84 -7.74
N SER A 114 -7.28 4.14 -7.06
CA SER A 114 -7.24 2.68 -6.92
C SER A 114 -7.39 1.97 -8.27
N GLY A 115 -8.35 2.41 -9.08
CA GLY A 115 -8.60 1.87 -10.41
C GLY A 115 -7.43 2.10 -11.38
N CYS A 116 -6.90 3.33 -11.45
CA CYS A 116 -5.72 3.64 -12.26
C CYS A 116 -4.50 2.82 -11.82
N PHE A 117 -4.30 2.65 -10.52
CA PHE A 117 -3.22 1.81 -10.01
C PHE A 117 -3.40 0.35 -10.47
N GLY A 118 -4.62 -0.20 -10.37
CA GLY A 118 -4.92 -1.56 -10.85
C GLY A 118 -4.68 -1.72 -12.34
N LEU A 119 -5.08 -0.74 -13.17
CA LEU A 119 -4.83 -0.76 -14.62
C LEU A 119 -3.33 -0.69 -14.98
N LEU A 120 -2.52 -0.05 -14.14
CA LEU A 120 -1.08 0.11 -14.36
C LEU A 120 -0.24 -0.98 -13.68
N PHE A 121 -0.88 -1.87 -12.92
CA PHE A 121 -0.18 -2.83 -12.05
C PHE A 121 0.75 -3.77 -12.83
N GLY A 122 0.27 -4.36 -13.91
CA GLY A 122 1.08 -5.22 -14.77
C GLY A 122 2.23 -4.46 -15.43
N GLY A 123 1.99 -3.21 -15.87
CA GLY A 123 3.03 -2.34 -16.41
C GLY A 123 4.11 -2.00 -15.38
N LEU A 124 3.72 -1.74 -14.13
CA LEU A 124 4.68 -1.55 -13.04
C LEU A 124 5.48 -2.82 -12.77
N CYS A 125 4.84 -3.99 -12.73
CA CYS A 125 5.53 -5.26 -12.56
C CYS A 125 6.47 -5.59 -13.73
N ALA A 126 6.15 -5.16 -14.97
CA ALA A 126 6.98 -5.38 -16.15
C ALA A 126 8.39 -4.80 -16.03
N LEU A 127 8.62 -3.81 -15.17
CA LEU A 127 9.94 -3.23 -14.93
C LEU A 127 10.97 -4.28 -14.42
N VAL A 128 10.52 -5.22 -13.61
CA VAL A 128 11.38 -6.33 -13.14
C VAL A 128 11.72 -7.27 -14.28
N TYR A 129 10.75 -7.56 -15.15
CA TYR A 129 10.98 -8.40 -16.33
C TYR A 129 11.88 -7.73 -17.36
N TRP A 130 11.80 -6.40 -17.48
CA TRP A 130 12.75 -5.64 -18.26
C TRP A 130 14.19 -5.79 -17.74
N ALA A 131 14.38 -5.65 -16.43
CA ALA A 131 15.69 -5.80 -15.81
C ALA A 131 16.25 -7.22 -15.92
N ALA A 132 15.38 -8.24 -15.91
CA ALA A 132 15.78 -9.65 -15.99
C ALA A 132 15.98 -10.17 -17.41
N GLY A 133 15.20 -9.70 -18.41
CA GLY A 133 15.16 -10.26 -19.76
C GLY A 133 15.02 -9.23 -20.89
N GLY A 134 15.20 -7.94 -20.58
CA GLY A 134 15.14 -6.85 -21.56
C GLY A 134 13.73 -6.48 -22.02
N TRP A 135 13.66 -5.62 -23.02
CA TRP A 135 12.39 -5.05 -23.50
C TRP A 135 11.39 -6.09 -24.01
N ALA A 136 11.86 -7.13 -24.71
CA ALA A 136 10.97 -8.18 -25.22
C ALA A 136 10.25 -8.92 -24.09
N ALA A 137 10.95 -9.25 -23.01
CA ALA A 137 10.36 -9.90 -21.83
C ALA A 137 9.34 -8.98 -21.14
N ALA A 138 9.67 -7.71 -20.94
CA ALA A 138 8.77 -6.73 -20.32
C ALA A 138 7.48 -6.54 -21.12
N ILE A 139 7.58 -6.33 -22.43
CA ILE A 139 6.43 -6.13 -23.33
C ILE A 139 5.56 -7.38 -23.34
N SER A 140 6.16 -8.57 -23.50
CA SER A 140 5.42 -9.83 -23.51
C SER A 140 4.66 -10.07 -22.20
N TRP A 141 5.30 -9.80 -21.06
CA TRP A 141 4.67 -9.88 -19.74
C TRP A 141 3.48 -8.92 -19.61
N TRP A 142 3.70 -7.65 -19.95
CA TRP A 142 2.66 -6.63 -19.80
C TRP A 142 1.47 -6.89 -20.72
N VAL A 143 1.72 -7.18 -22.01
CA VAL A 143 0.66 -7.43 -23.00
C VAL A 143 -0.18 -8.66 -22.58
N ALA A 144 0.47 -9.74 -22.13
CA ALA A 144 -0.24 -10.93 -21.63
C ALA A 144 -1.07 -10.64 -20.37
N GLY A 145 -0.66 -9.65 -19.56
CA GLY A 145 -1.34 -9.24 -18.33
C GLY A 145 -2.49 -8.26 -18.53
N ILE A 146 -2.64 -7.60 -19.69
CA ILE A 146 -3.67 -6.57 -19.91
C ILE A 146 -5.10 -7.01 -19.52
N PRO A 147 -5.59 -8.22 -19.87
CA PRO A 147 -6.93 -8.64 -19.45
C PRO A 147 -7.08 -8.69 -17.93
N MET A 148 -6.04 -9.11 -17.22
CA MET A 148 -6.01 -9.14 -15.76
C MET A 148 -5.94 -7.73 -15.15
N ASP A 149 -5.16 -6.82 -15.75
CA ASP A 149 -5.08 -5.42 -15.33
C ASP A 149 -6.44 -4.71 -15.48
N LEU A 150 -7.21 -5.02 -16.52
CA LEU A 150 -8.56 -4.48 -16.69
C LEU A 150 -9.50 -4.93 -15.56
N ILE A 151 -9.50 -6.21 -15.22
CA ILE A 151 -10.30 -6.75 -14.10
C ILE A 151 -9.84 -6.12 -12.78
N HIS A 152 -8.52 -6.04 -12.56
CA HIS A 152 -7.92 -5.45 -11.38
C HIS A 152 -8.29 -3.97 -11.23
N GLY A 153 -8.20 -3.20 -12.31
CA GLY A 153 -8.59 -1.78 -12.31
C GLY A 153 -10.05 -1.55 -12.01
N MET A 154 -10.95 -2.31 -12.65
CA MET A 154 -12.39 -2.21 -12.41
C MET A 154 -12.77 -2.67 -10.99
N GLY A 155 -12.21 -3.77 -10.52
CA GLY A 155 -12.43 -4.29 -9.17
C GLY A 155 -11.96 -3.31 -8.11
N ASN A 156 -10.73 -2.80 -8.25
CA ASN A 156 -10.15 -1.80 -7.35
C ASN A 156 -10.96 -0.51 -7.32
N PHE A 157 -11.43 -0.04 -8.47
CA PHE A 157 -12.30 1.14 -8.55
C PHE A 157 -13.60 0.92 -7.77
N ALA A 158 -14.30 -0.17 -8.03
CA ALA A 158 -15.57 -0.48 -7.39
C ALA A 158 -15.42 -0.66 -5.87
N VAL A 159 -14.44 -1.45 -5.45
CA VAL A 159 -14.16 -1.71 -4.02
C VAL A 159 -13.80 -0.42 -3.28
N ALA A 160 -12.92 0.42 -3.87
CA ALA A 160 -12.55 1.69 -3.24
C ALA A 160 -13.70 2.69 -3.21
N LEU A 161 -14.54 2.77 -4.25
CA LEU A 161 -15.69 3.65 -4.30
C LEU A 161 -16.66 3.39 -3.14
N ILE A 162 -16.91 2.12 -2.86
CA ILE A 162 -17.89 1.69 -1.84
C ILE A 162 -17.26 1.73 -0.44
N LEU A 163 -16.05 1.20 -0.27
CA LEU A 163 -15.50 0.87 1.03
C LEU A 163 -14.50 1.88 1.59
N PHE A 164 -13.85 2.71 0.77
CA PHE A 164 -12.80 3.60 1.26
C PHE A 164 -13.30 4.55 2.34
N LYS A 165 -14.38 5.28 2.09
CA LYS A 165 -14.90 6.30 3.01
C LYS A 165 -15.43 5.71 4.34
N PRO A 166 -16.25 4.64 4.35
CA PRO A 166 -16.68 4.04 5.61
C PRO A 166 -15.52 3.44 6.41
N LEU A 167 -14.59 2.73 5.77
CA LEU A 167 -13.43 2.14 6.45
C LEU A 167 -12.47 3.21 6.98
N ARG A 168 -12.20 4.27 6.23
CA ARG A 168 -11.40 5.42 6.69
C ARG A 168 -11.99 6.01 7.97
N ARG A 169 -13.32 6.26 7.99
CA ARG A 169 -14.01 6.80 9.16
C ARG A 169 -13.90 5.87 10.36
N TRP A 170 -14.10 4.58 10.13
CA TRP A 170 -14.02 3.57 11.19
C TRP A 170 -12.61 3.46 11.77
N LEU A 171 -11.59 3.33 10.93
CA LEU A 171 -10.18 3.26 11.36
C LEU A 171 -9.74 4.53 12.10
N THR A 172 -10.15 5.71 11.62
CA THR A 172 -9.85 6.97 12.31
C THR A 172 -10.48 7.02 13.70
N ARG A 173 -11.74 6.59 13.85
CA ARG A 173 -12.43 6.52 15.16
C ARG A 173 -11.75 5.52 16.10
N LEU A 174 -11.33 4.36 15.58
CA LEU A 174 -10.58 3.39 16.37
C LEU A 174 -9.26 3.98 16.87
N ASN A 175 -8.51 4.64 15.98
CA ASN A 175 -7.25 5.27 16.37
C ASN A 175 -7.46 6.36 17.42
N GLN A 176 -8.49 7.19 17.28
CA GLN A 176 -8.85 8.21 18.28
C GLN A 176 -9.24 7.60 19.62
N ARG A 177 -10.03 6.50 19.62
CA ARG A 177 -10.47 5.83 20.83
C ARG A 177 -9.35 5.15 21.61
N TYR A 178 -8.42 4.54 20.90
CA TYR A 178 -7.37 3.74 21.53
C TYR A 178 -6.02 4.44 21.60
N GLY A 179 -5.84 5.58 20.92
CA GLY A 179 -4.64 6.41 20.98
C GLY A 179 -3.35 5.69 20.61
N VAL A 180 -3.42 4.75 19.66
CA VAL A 180 -2.25 3.89 19.33
C VAL A 180 -1.24 4.62 18.47
N PHE A 181 -1.72 5.39 17.48
CA PHE A 181 -0.85 6.17 16.61
C PHE A 181 -1.05 7.66 16.83
N PRO A 182 0.03 8.47 16.84
CA PRO A 182 -0.09 9.91 16.91
C PRO A 182 -0.87 10.42 15.69
N SER A 183 -1.83 11.31 15.96
CA SER A 183 -2.64 12.03 14.97
C SER A 183 -1.82 13.00 14.14
#